data_8fb98316e40d8de0046bb1bcf6b23aba
#
_entry.id   8fb98316e40d8de0046bb1bcf6b23aba
#
_cell.length_a   1.000
_cell.length_b   1.000
_cell.length_c   1.000
_cell.angle_alpha   90.00
_cell.angle_beta   90.00
_cell.angle_gamma   90.00
#
_symmetry.space_group_name_H-M   'P 1'
#
loop_
_entity.id
_entity.type
_entity.pdbx_description
1 polymer ?
#
loop_
_entity_poly.entity_id
_entity_poly.type
_entity_poly.pdbx_seq_one_letter_code
_entity_poly.pdbx_strand_id
1 'polypeptide(L)' 'MDDLKEYADRLKFEIMAADFLTTEDREMVFDLIEKVLGDDNV' A
#
# COMPACT_ATOMS: atom_id res chain seq x y z
N MET A 1 -6.33 7.23 -11.82
CA MET A 1 -6.71 8.36 -10.98
C MET A 1 -5.61 8.71 -10.02
N ASP A 2 -5.21 9.96 -10.07
CA ASP A 2 -4.08 10.40 -9.25
C ASP A 2 -4.39 10.36 -7.76
N ASP A 3 -5.65 10.57 -7.41
CA ASP A 3 -6.03 10.58 -6.01
C ASP A 3 -5.82 9.22 -5.35
N LEU A 4 -6.15 8.16 -6.07
CA LEU A 4 -5.98 6.81 -5.54
C LEU A 4 -4.51 6.49 -5.37
N LYS A 5 -3.70 6.92 -6.33
CA LYS A 5 -2.28 6.67 -6.28
C LYS A 5 -1.62 7.41 -5.13
N GLU A 6 -2.03 8.66 -4.94
CA GLU A 6 -1.50 9.45 -3.82
C GLU A 6 -1.88 8.82 -2.48
N TYR A 7 -3.11 8.37 -2.39
CA TYR A 7 -3.57 7.74 -1.17
C TYR A 7 -2.77 6.47 -0.88
N ALA A 8 -2.52 5.69 -1.92
CA ALA A 8 -1.75 4.46 -1.76
C ALA A 8 -0.32 4.75 -1.32
N ASP A 9 0.30 5.78 -1.90
CA ASP A 9 1.64 6.16 -1.51
C ASP A 9 1.70 6.57 -0.04
N ARG A 10 0.70 7.30 0.40
CA ARG A 10 0.64 7.74 1.78
C ARG A 10 0.48 6.56 2.72
N LEU A 11 -0.35 5.61 2.33
CA LEU A 11 -0.53 4.40 3.13
C LEU A 11 0.78 3.63 3.26
N LYS A 12 1.53 3.54 2.18
CA LYS A 12 2.81 2.85 2.21
C LYS A 12 3.75 3.51 3.22
N PHE A 13 3.76 4.83 3.23
CA PHE A 13 4.59 5.56 4.19
C PHE A 13 4.20 5.25 5.62
N GLU A 14 2.91 5.27 5.90
CA GLU A 14 2.44 5.02 7.25
C GLU A 14 2.74 3.59 7.68
N ILE A 15 2.61 2.65 6.74
CA ILE A 15 2.91 1.26 7.04
C ILE A 15 4.38 1.08 7.35
N MET A 16 5.24 1.77 6.62
CA MET A 16 6.67 1.68 6.88
C MET A 16 7.04 2.28 8.23
N ALA A 17 6.31 3.28 8.66
CA ALA A 17 6.56 3.92 9.94
C ALA A 17 5.93 3.20 11.11
N ALA A 18 5.07 2.22 10.85
CA ALA A 18 4.37 1.50 11.91
C ALA A 18 5.29 0.46 12.52
N ASP A 19 5.65 0.68 13.78
CA ASP A 19 6.57 -0.22 14.48
C ASP A 19 5.90 -1.53 14.87
N PHE A 20 4.60 -1.54 14.96
CA PHE A 20 3.88 -2.71 15.42
C PHE A 20 3.68 -3.75 14.32
N LEU A 21 4.04 -3.44 13.08
CA LEU A 21 3.89 -4.36 11.98
C LEU A 21 5.18 -5.13 11.74
N THR A 22 5.03 -6.44 11.49
CA THR A 22 6.17 -7.26 11.13
C THR A 22 6.49 -7.09 9.65
N THR A 23 7.65 -7.63 9.23
CA THR A 23 8.03 -7.56 7.83
C THR A 23 7.01 -8.27 6.95
N GLU A 24 6.53 -9.42 7.43
CA GLU A 24 5.53 -10.17 6.66
C GLU A 24 4.25 -9.36 6.50
N ASP A 25 3.83 -8.73 7.57
CA ASP A 25 2.60 -7.93 7.52
C ASP A 25 2.75 -6.79 6.53
N ARG A 26 3.90 -6.15 6.54
CA ARG A 26 4.15 -5.05 5.60
C ARG A 26 4.09 -5.53 4.16
N GLU A 27 4.69 -6.67 3.90
CA GLU A 27 4.69 -7.20 2.54
C GLU A 27 3.28 -7.54 2.08
N MET A 28 2.47 -8.10 2.97
CA MET A 28 1.10 -8.41 2.64
C MET A 28 0.31 -7.15 2.30
N VAL A 29 0.47 -6.11 3.09
CA VAL A 29 -0.25 -4.88 2.85
C VAL A 29 0.21 -4.23 1.55
N PHE A 30 1.51 -4.21 1.31
CA PHE A 30 2.03 -3.66 0.07
C PHE A 30 1.49 -4.41 -1.14
N ASP A 31 1.42 -5.72 -1.02
CA ASP A 31 0.90 -6.54 -2.12
C ASP A 31 -0.57 -6.21 -2.39
N LEU A 32 -1.34 -6.04 -1.33
CA LEU A 32 -2.75 -5.68 -1.48
C LEU A 32 -2.90 -4.31 -2.15
N ILE A 33 -2.09 -3.36 -1.74
CA ILE A 33 -2.17 -2.03 -2.31
C ILE A 33 -1.86 -2.07 -3.80
N GLU A 34 -0.83 -2.79 -4.18
CA GLU A 34 -0.46 -2.90 -5.59
C GLU A 34 -1.53 -3.63 -6.38
N LYS A 35 -2.16 -4.61 -5.76
CA LYS A 35 -3.21 -5.35 -6.44
C LYS A 35 -4.40 -4.46 -6.75
N VAL A 36 -4.76 -3.63 -5.79
CA VAL A 36 -5.88 -2.71 -6.00
C VAL A 36 -5.54 -1.71 -7.10
N LEU A 37 -4.32 -1.18 -7.08
CA LEU A 37 -3.91 -0.24 -8.12
C LEU A 37 -3.85 -0.92 -9.48
N GLY A 38 -3.42 -2.18 -9.50
CA GLY A 38 -3.35 -2.92 -10.74
C GLY A 38 -4.71 -3.17 -11.34
N ASP A 39 -5.70 -3.47 -10.49
CA ASP A 39 -7.05 -3.70 -10.97
C ASP A 39 -7.62 -2.45 -11.64
N ASP A 40 -7.26 -1.31 -11.12
CA ASP A 40 -7.74 -0.05 -11.66
C ASP A 40 -7.17 0.23 -13.04
N ASN A 41 -6.17 -0.51 -13.42
CA ASN A 41 -5.43 -0.28 -14.65
C ASN A 41 -5.94 -1.13 -15.82
N VAL A 42 -6.96 -1.90 -15.62
CA VAL A 42 -7.52 -2.77 -16.67
C VAL A 42 -8.43 -2.02 -17.68
#